data_25892e66a0ab92b7e0a152b08c5be568
#
_entry.id   25892e66a0ab92b7e0a152b08c5be568
#
_cell.length_a   1.000
_cell.length_b   1.000
_cell.length_c   1.000
_cell.angle_alpha   90.00
_cell.angle_beta   90.00
_cell.angle_gamma   90.00
#
_symmetry.space_group_name_H-M   'P 1'
#
loop_
_entity.id
_entity.type
_entity.pdbx_description
1 polymer ?
#
loop_
_entity_poly.entity_id
_entity_poly.type
_entity_poly.pdbx_seq_one_letter_code
_entity_poly.pdbx_strand_id
1 'polypeptide(L)'
;VVIVAIAVRTGEQTRQVQMVCLDELVPADDLLRRVEGLVSWHAVRESARPFYVDFGRPGVDPVVLVKLFLVAALRGIGSMRETLRVAQDSFSVRRFLGYGLAEPLPHHATLSYAQCVRFADSSVFEQLFTQVLGRCAEAGLLDG
;
A
#
# COMPACT_ATOMS: atom_id res chain seq x y z
N VAL A 1 -4.69 35.60 29.94
CA VAL A 1 -3.75 35.23 28.89
C VAL A 1 -3.00 33.98 29.34
N VAL A 2 -3.34 32.87 28.74
CA VAL A 2 -2.61 31.64 29.02
C VAL A 2 -1.36 31.66 28.14
N ILE A 3 -0.23 31.91 28.75
CA ILE A 3 1.05 31.75 28.08
C ILE A 3 1.30 30.25 28.04
N VAL A 4 1.01 29.62 26.91
CA VAL A 4 1.43 28.25 26.68
C VAL A 4 2.92 28.31 26.42
N ALA A 5 3.71 27.83 27.37
CA ALA A 5 5.13 27.63 27.13
C ALA A 5 5.27 26.59 26.06
N ILE A 6 5.51 27.02 24.82
CA ILE A 6 5.78 26.12 23.71
C ILE A 6 7.18 25.54 23.99
N ALA A 7 7.22 24.29 24.40
CA ALA A 7 8.47 23.57 24.53
C ALA A 7 9.04 23.39 23.12
N VAL A 8 10.09 24.11 22.80
CA VAL A 8 10.80 23.96 21.54
C VAL A 8 11.52 22.62 21.56
N ARG A 9 11.12 21.72 20.67
CA ARG A 9 11.83 20.45 20.51
C ARG A 9 13.12 20.68 19.77
N THR A 10 14.20 20.19 20.34
CA THR A 10 15.55 20.42 19.82
C THR A 10 15.97 19.44 18.72
N GLY A 11 15.12 18.53 18.28
CA GLY A 11 15.42 17.62 17.20
C GLY A 11 16.35 16.46 17.54
N GLU A 12 16.71 16.28 18.79
CA GLU A 12 17.65 15.24 19.23
C GLU A 12 16.97 13.94 19.65
N GLN A 13 15.78 13.65 19.12
CA GLN A 13 14.97 12.53 19.60
C GLN A 13 14.94 11.33 18.65
N THR A 14 15.81 11.32 17.64
CA THR A 14 15.82 10.25 16.63
C THR A 14 16.19 8.86 17.17
N ARG A 15 16.82 8.80 18.35
CA ARG A 15 17.17 7.53 18.99
C ARG A 15 16.24 7.12 20.12
N GLN A 16 15.14 7.81 20.26
CA GLN A 16 14.18 7.52 21.30
C GLN A 16 13.40 6.24 20.93
N VAL A 17 13.37 5.29 21.86
CA VAL A 17 12.55 4.07 21.71
C VAL A 17 11.14 4.38 22.19
N GLN A 18 10.17 4.13 21.35
CA GLN A 18 8.77 4.31 21.68
C GLN A 18 7.99 3.05 21.30
N MET A 19 7.06 2.66 22.16
CA MET A 19 6.12 1.58 21.84
C MET A 19 4.90 2.20 21.17
N VAL A 20 4.70 1.89 19.88
CA VAL A 20 3.63 2.47 19.09
C VAL A 20 2.90 1.38 18.30
N CYS A 21 1.62 1.60 18.04
CA CYS A 21 0.84 0.75 17.15
C CYS A 21 0.69 1.49 15.81
N LEU A 22 1.06 0.85 14.72
CA LEU A 22 0.98 1.45 13.38
C LEU A 22 -0.44 1.93 13.06
N ASP A 23 -1.44 1.14 13.44
CA ASP A 23 -2.83 1.51 13.20
C ASP A 23 -3.21 2.83 13.85
N GLU A 24 -2.66 3.12 15.03
CA GLU A 24 -2.94 4.36 15.77
C GLU A 24 -2.20 5.57 15.18
N LEU A 25 -1.14 5.35 14.43
CA LEU A 25 -0.36 6.42 13.81
C LEU A 25 -1.01 6.98 12.55
N VAL A 26 -1.99 6.28 12.00
CA VAL A 26 -2.68 6.69 10.77
C VAL A 26 -4.04 7.31 11.14
N PRO A 27 -4.33 8.54 10.68
CA PRO A 27 -5.61 9.19 10.97
C PRO A 27 -6.81 8.38 10.52
N ALA A 28 -7.93 8.53 11.23
CA ALA A 28 -9.17 7.80 10.93
C ALA A 28 -9.76 8.18 9.56
N ASP A 29 -9.50 9.40 9.08
CA ASP A 29 -9.99 9.91 7.81
C ASP A 29 -8.99 9.73 6.65
N ASP A 30 -7.95 8.94 6.86
CA ASP A 30 -6.93 8.69 5.86
C ASP A 30 -7.53 8.10 4.58
N LEU A 31 -7.06 8.58 3.42
CA LEU A 31 -7.55 8.16 2.11
C LEU A 31 -7.45 6.65 1.92
N LEU A 32 -6.34 6.05 2.30
CA LEU A 32 -6.13 4.61 2.11
C LEU A 32 -7.01 3.77 3.04
N ARG A 33 -7.40 4.27 4.21
CA ARG A 33 -8.41 3.62 5.06
C ARG A 33 -9.77 3.57 4.34
N ARG A 34 -10.13 4.65 3.68
CA ARG A 34 -11.37 4.73 2.92
C ARG A 34 -11.36 3.76 1.74
N VAL A 35 -10.26 3.71 1.01
CA VAL A 35 -10.06 2.77 -0.10
C VAL A 35 -10.17 1.32 0.40
N GLU A 36 -9.51 1.02 1.51
CA GLU A 36 -9.53 -0.32 2.09
C GLU A 36 -10.95 -0.82 2.37
N GLY A 37 -11.82 0.07 2.84
CA GLY A 37 -13.21 -0.26 3.13
C GLY A 37 -14.12 -0.43 1.91
N LEU A 38 -13.66 -0.01 0.72
CA LEU A 38 -14.48 -0.06 -0.51
C LEU A 38 -14.28 -1.34 -1.31
N VAL A 39 -13.23 -2.10 -1.05
CA VAL A 39 -12.81 -3.21 -1.90
C VAL A 39 -12.84 -4.51 -1.11
N SER A 40 -13.33 -5.58 -1.74
CA SER A 40 -13.21 -6.92 -1.20
C SER A 40 -11.83 -7.49 -1.57
N TRP A 41 -10.88 -7.38 -0.67
CA TRP A 41 -9.53 -7.90 -0.88
C TRP A 41 -9.50 -9.42 -0.96
N HIS A 42 -10.44 -10.07 -0.28
CA HIS A 42 -10.61 -11.52 -0.41
C HIS A 42 -10.96 -11.90 -1.85
N ALA A 43 -11.87 -11.18 -2.49
CA ALA A 43 -12.23 -11.42 -3.88
C ALA A 43 -11.05 -11.20 -4.83
N VAL A 44 -10.23 -10.18 -4.56
CA VAL A 44 -8.99 -9.92 -5.32
C VAL A 44 -8.05 -11.12 -5.22
N ARG A 45 -7.83 -11.63 -4.02
CA ARG A 45 -6.95 -12.78 -3.77
C ARG A 45 -7.47 -14.03 -4.48
N GLU A 46 -8.76 -14.31 -4.38
CA GLU A 46 -9.36 -15.48 -5.02
C GLU A 46 -9.27 -15.41 -6.55
N SER A 47 -9.48 -14.25 -7.13
CA SER A 47 -9.37 -14.06 -8.58
C SER A 47 -7.95 -14.26 -9.11
N ALA A 48 -6.95 -13.97 -8.27
CA ALA A 48 -5.53 -14.12 -8.64
C ALA A 48 -4.98 -15.51 -8.33
N ARG A 49 -5.70 -16.33 -7.58
CA ARG A 49 -5.26 -17.65 -7.13
C ARG A 49 -4.70 -18.55 -8.24
N PRO A 50 -5.34 -18.66 -9.43
CA PRO A 50 -4.84 -19.53 -10.49
C PRO A 50 -3.44 -19.20 -11.00
N PHE A 51 -2.96 -17.97 -10.76
CA PHE A 51 -1.64 -17.50 -11.20
C PHE A 51 -0.54 -17.73 -10.17
N TYR A 52 -0.89 -18.23 -8.98
CA TYR A 52 0.05 -18.54 -7.91
C TYR A 52 0.09 -20.05 -7.71
N VAL A 53 1.16 -20.65 -8.17
CA VAL A 53 1.35 -22.10 -8.10
C VAL A 53 2.18 -22.44 -6.86
N ASP A 54 1.84 -23.53 -6.18
CA ASP A 54 2.39 -23.92 -4.89
C ASP A 54 3.83 -24.48 -4.96
N PHE A 55 4.57 -24.26 -6.04
CA PHE A 55 5.95 -24.69 -6.04
C PHE A 55 6.91 -23.54 -6.21
N GLY A 56 7.95 -23.53 -5.39
CA GLY A 56 9.00 -22.56 -5.44
C GLY A 56 8.87 -21.48 -4.40
N ARG A 57 9.46 -20.34 -4.67
CA ARG A 57 9.47 -19.20 -3.74
C ARG A 57 8.06 -18.69 -3.50
N PRO A 58 7.71 -18.36 -2.26
CA PRO A 58 6.48 -17.62 -1.99
C PRO A 58 6.52 -16.33 -2.81
N GLY A 59 5.52 -16.14 -3.65
CA GLY A 59 5.37 -14.91 -4.41
C GLY A 59 4.85 -13.78 -3.55
N VAL A 60 4.91 -12.56 -4.08
CA VAL A 60 4.24 -11.42 -3.45
C VAL A 60 2.74 -11.67 -3.48
N ASP A 61 2.07 -11.41 -2.37
CA ASP A 61 0.61 -11.50 -2.28
C ASP A 61 -0.01 -10.63 -3.39
N PRO A 62 -0.92 -11.17 -4.21
CA PRO A 62 -1.56 -10.38 -5.26
C PRO A 62 -2.29 -9.16 -4.73
N VAL A 63 -2.80 -9.22 -3.50
CA VAL A 63 -3.42 -8.07 -2.84
C VAL A 63 -2.41 -6.95 -2.64
N VAL A 64 -1.19 -7.28 -2.21
CA VAL A 64 -0.11 -6.29 -2.04
C VAL A 64 0.25 -5.66 -3.38
N LEU A 65 0.34 -6.45 -4.43
CA LEU A 65 0.66 -5.96 -5.77
C LEU A 65 -0.40 -4.97 -6.27
N VAL A 66 -1.69 -5.34 -6.16
CA VAL A 66 -2.80 -4.46 -6.54
C VAL A 66 -2.78 -3.17 -5.71
N LYS A 67 -2.57 -3.28 -4.41
CA LYS A 67 -2.50 -2.12 -3.50
C LYS A 67 -1.36 -1.18 -3.86
N LEU A 68 -0.19 -1.70 -4.23
CA LEU A 68 0.94 -0.88 -4.65
C LEU A 68 0.64 -0.10 -5.93
N PHE A 69 0.05 -0.75 -6.93
CA PHE A 69 -0.36 -0.05 -8.15
C PHE A 69 -1.45 1.00 -7.87
N LEU A 70 -2.34 0.70 -6.95
CA LEU A 70 -3.38 1.65 -6.55
C LEU A 70 -2.79 2.87 -5.85
N VAL A 71 -1.82 2.69 -4.95
CA VAL A 71 -1.09 3.80 -4.32
C VAL A 71 -0.41 4.67 -5.38
N ALA A 72 0.25 4.04 -6.36
CA ALA A 72 0.90 4.76 -7.45
C ALA A 72 -0.11 5.61 -8.23
N ALA A 73 -1.26 5.02 -8.57
CA ALA A 73 -2.31 5.73 -9.30
C ALA A 73 -2.89 6.90 -8.50
N LEU A 74 -3.20 6.67 -7.23
CA LEU A 74 -3.80 7.69 -6.36
C LEU A 74 -2.86 8.85 -6.07
N ARG A 75 -1.56 8.61 -6.06
CA ARG A 75 -0.53 9.62 -5.76
C ARG A 75 0.20 10.13 -7.00
N GLY A 76 -0.16 9.66 -8.19
CA GLY A 76 0.48 10.09 -9.43
C GLY A 76 1.93 9.69 -9.55
N ILE A 77 2.31 8.52 -9.03
CA ILE A 77 3.68 8.02 -9.06
C ILE A 77 3.88 7.17 -10.32
N GLY A 78 4.90 7.47 -11.11
CA GLY A 78 5.12 6.85 -12.40
C GLY A 78 5.93 5.56 -12.40
N SER A 79 6.53 5.15 -11.27
CA SER A 79 7.34 3.95 -11.21
C SER A 79 7.10 3.15 -9.94
N MET A 80 7.23 1.83 -10.05
CA MET A 80 7.09 0.94 -8.88
C MET A 80 8.24 1.15 -7.89
N ARG A 81 9.44 1.44 -8.39
CA ARG A 81 10.59 1.72 -7.52
C ARG A 81 10.33 2.95 -6.64
N GLU A 82 9.78 4.01 -7.21
CA GLU A 82 9.42 5.20 -6.46
C GLU A 82 8.25 4.95 -5.50
N THR A 83 7.28 4.15 -5.92
CA THR A 83 6.17 3.76 -5.05
C THR A 83 6.66 3.02 -3.81
N LEU A 84 7.61 2.10 -3.95
CA LEU A 84 8.21 1.39 -2.83
C LEU A 84 9.00 2.32 -1.92
N ARG A 85 9.67 3.32 -2.50
CA ARG A 85 10.38 4.33 -1.70
C ARG A 85 9.40 5.15 -0.86
N VAL A 86 8.29 5.56 -1.43
CA VAL A 86 7.22 6.25 -0.70
C VAL A 86 6.65 5.34 0.39
N ALA A 87 6.40 4.07 0.07
CA ALA A 87 5.86 3.11 1.02
C ALA A 87 6.78 2.89 2.22
N GLN A 88 8.09 2.96 2.02
CA GLN A 88 9.06 2.78 3.10
C GLN A 88 8.89 3.82 4.19
N ASP A 89 8.60 5.06 3.85
CA ASP A 89 8.54 6.18 4.77
C ASP A 89 7.12 6.59 5.17
N SER A 90 6.10 5.90 4.67
CA SER A 90 4.71 6.25 4.90
C SER A 90 4.01 5.27 5.83
N PHE A 91 3.56 5.74 6.98
CA PHE A 91 2.74 4.95 7.89
C PHE A 91 1.42 4.51 7.23
N SER A 92 0.78 5.42 6.51
CA SER A 92 -0.47 5.17 5.81
C SER A 92 -0.33 4.03 4.79
N VAL A 93 0.71 4.08 3.96
CA VAL A 93 0.94 3.06 2.93
C VAL A 93 1.33 1.72 3.57
N ARG A 94 2.20 1.72 4.57
CA ARG A 94 2.57 0.48 5.28
C ARG A 94 1.36 -0.20 5.90
N ARG A 95 0.51 0.57 6.56
CA ARG A 95 -0.71 0.04 7.15
C ARG A 95 -1.63 -0.54 6.06
N PHE A 96 -1.80 0.18 4.97
CA PHE A 96 -2.63 -0.25 3.84
C PHE A 96 -2.13 -1.56 3.23
N LEU A 97 -0.81 -1.70 3.08
CA LEU A 97 -0.19 -2.92 2.55
C LEU A 97 -0.16 -4.08 3.55
N GLY A 98 -0.33 -3.80 4.84
CA GLY A 98 -0.22 -4.80 5.89
C GLY A 98 1.21 -5.08 6.35
N TYR A 99 2.14 -4.15 6.14
CA TYR A 99 3.53 -4.28 6.56
C TYR A 99 3.79 -3.48 7.83
N GLY A 100 4.50 -4.08 8.78
CA GLY A 100 4.89 -3.40 10.02
C GLY A 100 5.92 -2.30 9.79
N LEU A 101 6.17 -1.49 10.83
CA LEU A 101 7.05 -0.32 10.75
C LEU A 101 8.48 -0.64 10.31
N ALA A 102 9.01 -1.77 10.75
CA ALA A 102 10.37 -2.20 10.44
C ALA A 102 10.43 -3.36 9.46
N GLU A 103 9.30 -3.85 9.01
CA GLU A 103 9.23 -4.99 8.10
C GLU A 103 9.73 -4.59 6.71
N PRO A 104 10.65 -5.36 6.11
CA PRO A 104 11.13 -5.06 4.76
C PRO A 104 10.01 -5.18 3.73
N LEU A 105 9.94 -4.19 2.85
CA LEU A 105 9.02 -4.23 1.71
C LEU A 105 9.56 -5.14 0.62
N PRO A 106 8.70 -5.63 -0.30
CA PRO A 106 9.16 -6.42 -1.43
C PRO A 106 10.13 -5.62 -2.29
N HIS A 107 11.11 -6.31 -2.86
CA HIS A 107 12.04 -5.68 -3.79
C HIS A 107 11.34 -5.44 -5.14
N HIS A 108 11.68 -4.34 -5.82
CA HIS A 108 11.06 -3.99 -7.10
C HIS A 108 11.21 -5.08 -8.17
N ALA A 109 12.32 -5.83 -8.15
CA ALA A 109 12.54 -6.93 -9.07
C ALA A 109 11.54 -8.08 -8.86
N THR A 110 11.18 -8.36 -7.60
CA THR A 110 10.17 -9.38 -7.27
C THR A 110 8.79 -8.97 -7.80
N LEU A 111 8.46 -7.69 -7.66
CA LEU A 111 7.19 -7.15 -8.17
C LEU A 111 7.14 -7.16 -9.70
N SER A 112 8.24 -6.79 -10.34
CA SER A 112 8.35 -6.84 -11.80
C SER A 112 8.22 -8.25 -12.33
N TYR A 113 8.84 -9.22 -11.65
CA TYR A 113 8.70 -10.64 -11.98
C TYR A 113 7.25 -11.10 -11.87
N ALA A 114 6.58 -10.77 -10.78
CA ALA A 114 5.18 -11.11 -10.58
C ALA A 114 4.30 -10.53 -11.69
N GLN A 115 4.51 -9.27 -12.04
CA GLN A 115 3.76 -8.61 -13.09
C GLN A 115 4.04 -9.19 -14.48
N CYS A 116 5.32 -9.38 -14.81
CA CYS A 116 5.72 -9.78 -16.16
C CYS A 116 5.56 -11.28 -16.42
N VAL A 117 5.69 -12.12 -15.40
CA VAL A 117 5.70 -13.59 -15.59
C VAL A 117 4.36 -14.20 -15.19
N ARG A 118 3.81 -13.81 -14.05
CA ARG A 118 2.58 -14.41 -13.53
C ARG A 118 1.32 -13.89 -14.24
N PHE A 119 1.34 -12.63 -14.65
CA PHE A 119 0.17 -11.96 -15.25
C PHE A 119 0.35 -11.55 -16.71
N ALA A 120 1.53 -11.87 -17.33
CA ALA A 120 1.88 -11.39 -18.66
C ALA A 120 0.88 -11.79 -19.75
N ASP A 121 0.34 -13.01 -19.67
CA ASP A 121 -0.57 -13.56 -20.68
C ASP A 121 -2.05 -13.47 -20.28
N SER A 122 -2.35 -12.67 -19.25
CA SER A 122 -3.73 -12.56 -18.78
C SER A 122 -4.12 -11.11 -18.58
N SER A 123 -5.37 -10.81 -18.89
CA SER A 123 -5.97 -9.52 -18.59
C SER A 123 -6.52 -9.45 -17.16
N VAL A 124 -6.28 -10.49 -16.35
CA VAL A 124 -6.88 -10.60 -15.00
C VAL A 124 -6.39 -9.46 -14.09
N PHE A 125 -5.08 -9.17 -14.11
CA PHE A 125 -4.55 -8.09 -13.31
C PHE A 125 -5.16 -6.74 -13.71
N GLU A 126 -5.23 -6.45 -15.01
CA GLU A 126 -5.85 -5.21 -15.50
C GLU A 126 -7.33 -5.13 -15.13
N GLN A 127 -8.06 -6.22 -15.23
CA GLN A 127 -9.46 -6.27 -14.85
C GLN A 127 -9.66 -6.00 -13.37
N LEU A 128 -8.85 -6.66 -12.52
CA LEU A 128 -8.89 -6.44 -11.08
C LEU A 128 -8.57 -4.99 -10.71
N PHE A 129 -7.52 -4.47 -11.32
CA PHE A 129 -7.08 -3.11 -11.06
C PHE A 129 -8.14 -2.09 -11.52
N THR A 130 -8.72 -2.29 -12.70
CA THR A 130 -9.78 -1.44 -13.23
C THR A 130 -11.03 -1.46 -12.34
N GLN A 131 -11.41 -2.63 -11.83
CA GLN A 131 -12.53 -2.76 -10.90
C GLN A 131 -12.28 -1.98 -9.61
N VAL A 132 -11.09 -2.09 -9.05
CA VAL A 132 -10.71 -1.38 -7.83
C VAL A 132 -10.72 0.13 -8.06
N LEU A 133 -10.11 0.59 -9.15
CA LEU A 133 -10.14 2.01 -9.52
C LEU A 133 -11.55 2.52 -9.74
N GLY A 134 -12.41 1.71 -10.37
CA GLY A 134 -13.82 2.06 -10.59
C GLY A 134 -14.55 2.31 -9.28
N ARG A 135 -14.35 1.48 -8.29
CA ARG A 135 -14.96 1.68 -6.97
C ARG A 135 -14.45 2.95 -6.29
N CYS A 136 -13.17 3.23 -6.42
CA CYS A 136 -12.60 4.46 -5.87
C CYS A 136 -13.17 5.69 -6.59
N ALA A 137 -13.32 5.63 -7.90
CA ALA A 137 -13.91 6.72 -8.69
C ALA A 137 -15.37 6.97 -8.30
N GLU A 138 -16.17 5.91 -8.16
CA GLU A 138 -17.57 6.01 -7.73
C GLU A 138 -17.70 6.66 -6.35
N ALA A 139 -16.74 6.44 -5.48
CA ALA A 139 -16.69 7.04 -4.14
C ALA A 139 -16.10 8.45 -4.13
N GLY A 140 -15.69 9.00 -5.28
CA GLY A 140 -15.12 10.33 -5.40
C GLY A 140 -13.67 10.44 -4.90
N LEU A 141 -12.95 9.34 -4.78
CA LEU A 141 -11.60 9.33 -4.22
C LEU A 141 -10.50 9.61 -5.26
N LEU A 142 -10.83 9.55 -6.56
CA LEU A 142 -9.88 9.76 -7.64
C LEU A 142 -9.91 11.18 -8.21
N ASP A 143 -10.86 11.99 -7.77
CA ASP A 143 -10.97 13.36 -8.21
C ASP A 143 -10.00 14.21 -7.39
N GLY A 144 -8.82 14.38 -7.94
CA GLY A 144 -7.79 15.21 -7.36
C GLY A 144 -7.75 16.58 -7.97
#